data_df741299554857484e9549ed5b348259
#
_entry.id   df741299554857484e9549ed5b348259
#
_cell.length_a   1.000
_cell.length_b   1.000
_cell.length_c   1.000
_cell.angle_alpha   90.00
_cell.angle_beta   90.00
_cell.angle_gamma   90.00
#
_symmetry.space_group_name_H-M   'P 1'
#
loop_
_entity.id
_entity.type
_entity.pdbx_description
1 polymer ?
#
loop_
_entity_poly.entity_id
_entity_poly.type
_entity_poly.pdbx_seq_one_letter_code
_entity_poly.pdbx_strand_id
1 'polypeptide(L)'
;MARVCILSSVHIALDNRVFYREAQSLARNGYDVTLIAVHDRTEMKDGVRIVGLPKVPRWQRPRLWLELYKQAKAAKADIYHFHDPELLLVTPWLRWRTGKPTIYDIHEVYPDFIKVKDYLPVWIRYPTAWAFHWLEPLLARLQSGLIFSDDEIGKAFEKIKKPKTTLFNFPALDFVDEGAANIEEGERKPVVLYLGGMERNRGTALMVTAFSRLLEKYPAARLLLVGHFMPPELEEEVRQDAVKWEIDSAVTITGRVPFEQIGEYLREVSVGWVSWQPVPKNEKNIPTKLFEYMAYGLPVVSSDLASTRPFIKNGENGFLVTADDPAAHAEALFKLLDNPVEAQEMGFRGQKLVQNEYNWGEMEKRLLSLYETLLPNID
;
A
#
# COMPACT_ATOMS: atom_id res chain seq x y z
N MET A 1 10.70 29.77 -0.92
CA MET A 1 10.68 28.31 -1.04
C MET A 1 10.72 27.71 0.36
N ALA A 2 9.66 27.01 0.79
CA ALA A 2 9.59 26.42 2.11
C ALA A 2 10.46 25.14 2.18
N ARG A 3 11.16 24.97 3.29
CA ARG A 3 12.01 23.80 3.53
C ARG A 3 11.26 22.74 4.30
N VAL A 4 11.22 21.54 3.75
CA VAL A 4 10.58 20.35 4.33
C VAL A 4 11.63 19.35 4.76
N CYS A 5 11.50 18.79 5.95
CA CYS A 5 12.33 17.70 6.41
C CYS A 5 11.46 16.48 6.72
N ILE A 6 11.57 15.44 5.88
CA ILE A 6 10.89 14.16 6.07
C ILE A 6 11.81 13.24 6.87
N LEU A 7 11.26 12.55 7.87
CA LEU A 7 12.00 11.76 8.85
C LEU A 7 11.49 10.32 8.89
N SER A 8 12.39 9.37 8.71
CA SER A 8 12.11 7.96 9.00
C SER A 8 13.31 7.26 9.61
N SER A 9 13.08 6.50 10.66
CA SER A 9 14.09 5.66 11.33
C SER A 9 14.03 4.19 10.88
N VAL A 10 12.99 3.81 10.13
CA VAL A 10 12.69 2.41 9.75
C VAL A 10 12.61 2.22 8.25
N HIS A 11 11.94 3.12 7.53
CA HIS A 11 11.78 3.01 6.09
C HIS A 11 13.11 3.25 5.38
N ILE A 12 13.34 2.51 4.29
CA ILE A 12 14.42 2.82 3.36
C ILE A 12 14.12 4.13 2.65
N ALA A 13 15.15 4.91 2.30
CA ALA A 13 14.96 6.21 1.68
C ALA A 13 14.14 6.14 0.39
N LEU A 14 14.36 5.13 -0.45
CA LEU A 14 13.64 4.92 -1.71
C LEU A 14 12.38 4.05 -1.50
N ASP A 15 11.58 4.40 -0.51
CA ASP A 15 10.28 3.78 -0.26
C ASP A 15 9.20 4.34 -1.20
N ASN A 16 8.26 3.50 -1.62
CA ASN A 16 7.21 3.88 -2.57
C ASN A 16 6.34 5.05 -2.08
N ARG A 17 6.01 5.10 -0.77
CA ARG A 17 5.20 6.17 -0.20
C ARG A 17 6.06 7.37 0.16
N VAL A 18 7.10 7.15 0.95
CA VAL A 18 7.90 8.22 1.53
C VAL A 18 8.66 9.01 0.46
N PHE A 19 9.31 8.32 -0.49
CA PHE A 19 10.11 8.97 -1.53
C PHE A 19 9.31 9.23 -2.80
N TYR A 20 8.86 8.15 -3.48
CA TYR A 20 8.30 8.26 -4.83
C TYR A 20 6.94 8.96 -4.88
N ARG A 21 6.22 9.01 -3.78
CA ARG A 21 4.94 9.73 -3.68
C ARG A 21 5.12 11.05 -2.96
N GLU A 22 5.42 11.07 -1.66
CA GLU A 22 5.36 12.28 -0.86
C GLU A 22 6.53 13.23 -1.08
N ALA A 23 7.79 12.74 -0.96
CA ALA A 23 8.95 13.61 -1.10
C ALA A 23 9.07 14.21 -2.52
N GLN A 24 8.86 13.40 -3.56
CA GLN A 24 8.87 13.87 -4.94
C GLN A 24 7.71 14.81 -5.24
N SER A 25 6.50 14.55 -4.73
CA SER A 25 5.37 15.49 -4.89
C SER A 25 5.68 16.85 -4.32
N LEU A 26 6.24 16.91 -3.12
CA LEU A 26 6.63 18.16 -2.49
C LEU A 26 7.73 18.86 -3.28
N ALA A 27 8.75 18.13 -3.74
CA ALA A 27 9.85 18.71 -4.53
C ALA A 27 9.35 19.28 -5.88
N ARG A 28 8.47 18.54 -6.59
CA ARG A 28 7.85 19.01 -7.84
C ARG A 28 6.98 20.26 -7.66
N ASN A 29 6.38 20.41 -6.47
CA ASN A 29 5.56 21.56 -6.12
C ASN A 29 6.33 22.69 -5.41
N GLY A 30 7.67 22.75 -5.62
CA GLY A 30 8.47 23.90 -5.23
C GLY A 30 8.89 23.94 -3.76
N TYR A 31 8.86 22.82 -3.04
CA TYR A 31 9.47 22.73 -1.71
C TYR A 31 10.95 22.29 -1.80
N ASP A 32 11.77 22.82 -0.90
CA ASP A 32 13.15 22.33 -0.69
C ASP A 32 13.10 21.13 0.28
N VAL A 33 13.20 19.91 -0.26
CA VAL A 33 12.92 18.67 0.49
C VAL A 33 14.20 17.97 0.90
N THR A 34 14.34 17.74 2.20
CA THR A 34 15.37 16.87 2.78
C THR A 34 14.71 15.64 3.39
N LEU A 35 15.06 14.46 2.91
CA LEU A 35 14.63 13.17 3.44
C LEU A 35 15.76 12.54 4.26
N ILE A 36 15.52 12.33 5.57
CA ILE A 36 16.45 11.64 6.47
C ILE A 36 15.88 10.25 6.73
N ALA A 37 16.47 9.21 6.15
CA ALA A 37 15.96 7.84 6.20
C ALA A 37 17.09 6.80 6.05
N VAL A 38 16.76 5.51 6.22
CA VAL A 38 17.75 4.43 6.06
C VAL A 38 18.27 4.38 4.63
N HIS A 39 19.54 4.71 4.44
CA HIS A 39 20.22 4.72 3.16
C HIS A 39 21.73 4.59 3.34
N ASP A 40 22.44 4.11 2.32
CA ASP A 40 23.90 3.87 2.37
C ASP A 40 24.73 5.14 2.21
N ARG A 41 24.16 6.23 1.65
CA ARG A 41 24.88 7.48 1.35
C ARG A 41 23.96 8.71 1.46
N THR A 42 24.60 9.88 1.41
CA THR A 42 23.90 11.15 1.21
C THR A 42 23.98 11.52 -0.28
N GLU A 43 22.84 11.81 -0.90
CA GLU A 43 22.76 12.13 -2.33
C GLU A 43 21.60 13.08 -2.64
N MET A 44 21.63 13.65 -3.84
CA MET A 44 20.49 14.34 -4.45
C MET A 44 19.85 13.40 -5.46
N LYS A 45 18.52 13.19 -5.35
CA LYS A 45 17.77 12.38 -6.30
C LYS A 45 16.41 13.04 -6.56
N ASP A 46 16.09 13.26 -7.83
CA ASP A 46 14.79 13.81 -8.28
C ASP A 46 14.34 15.07 -7.50
N GLY A 47 15.27 15.98 -7.23
CA GLY A 47 15.00 17.22 -6.48
C GLY A 47 14.93 17.05 -4.96
N VAL A 48 15.11 15.84 -4.43
CA VAL A 48 15.09 15.54 -3.00
C VAL A 48 16.52 15.29 -2.49
N ARG A 49 16.90 15.98 -1.42
CA ARG A 49 18.15 15.71 -0.70
C ARG A 49 17.95 14.55 0.26
N ILE A 50 18.55 13.40 -0.03
CA ILE A 50 18.55 12.23 0.84
C ILE A 50 19.75 12.32 1.78
N VAL A 51 19.51 12.17 3.09
CA VAL A 51 20.55 12.07 4.12
C VAL A 51 20.48 10.66 4.71
N GLY A 52 21.48 9.83 4.41
CA GLY A 52 21.48 8.42 4.76
C GLY A 52 21.67 8.16 6.25
N LEU A 53 20.83 7.33 6.83
CA LEU A 53 20.99 6.72 8.15
C LEU A 53 21.40 5.26 7.98
N PRO A 54 22.28 4.72 8.86
CA PRO A 54 22.66 3.32 8.80
C PRO A 54 21.48 2.41 9.18
N LYS A 55 21.36 1.27 8.50
CA LYS A 55 20.44 0.22 8.91
C LYS A 55 20.96 -0.44 10.18
N VAL A 56 20.21 -0.36 11.29
CA VAL A 56 20.59 -0.92 12.58
C VAL A 56 19.54 -1.90 13.12
N PRO A 57 19.93 -2.85 13.97
CA PRO A 57 19.00 -3.69 14.73
C PRO A 57 18.08 -2.83 15.61
N ARG A 58 16.87 -3.32 15.90
CA ARG A 58 15.85 -2.58 16.68
C ARG A 58 16.35 -2.05 18.02
N TRP A 59 17.13 -2.83 18.76
CA TRP A 59 17.66 -2.43 20.06
C TRP A 59 18.66 -1.26 20.00
N GLN A 60 19.23 -0.96 18.82
CA GLN A 60 20.11 0.18 18.61
C GLN A 60 19.39 1.44 18.11
N ARG A 61 18.11 1.35 17.71
CA ARG A 61 17.34 2.49 17.17
C ARG A 61 17.29 3.71 18.09
N PRO A 62 17.22 3.60 19.43
CA PRO A 62 17.27 4.78 20.30
C PRO A 62 18.51 5.66 20.09
N ARG A 63 19.63 5.09 19.65
CA ARG A 63 20.84 5.87 19.28
C ARG A 63 20.64 6.63 17.97
N LEU A 64 19.92 6.03 17.01
CA LEU A 64 19.56 6.68 15.75
C LEU A 64 18.62 7.85 15.98
N TRP A 65 17.72 7.81 16.95
CA TRP A 65 16.80 8.91 17.22
C TRP A 65 17.54 10.20 17.60
N LEU A 66 18.62 10.09 18.36
CA LEU A 66 19.46 11.24 18.69
C LEU A 66 20.17 11.80 17.47
N GLU A 67 20.71 10.94 16.60
CA GLU A 67 21.34 11.35 15.35
C GLU A 67 20.33 11.99 14.40
N LEU A 68 19.18 11.37 14.22
CA LEU A 68 18.06 11.89 13.41
C LEU A 68 17.61 13.25 13.93
N TYR A 69 17.47 13.42 15.25
CA TYR A 69 17.14 14.71 15.86
C TYR A 69 18.19 15.79 15.52
N LYS A 70 19.50 15.48 15.63
CA LYS A 70 20.56 16.42 15.29
C LYS A 70 20.53 16.83 13.83
N GLN A 71 20.37 15.87 12.93
CA GLN A 71 20.31 16.10 11.48
C GLN A 71 19.04 16.87 11.10
N ALA A 72 17.88 16.51 11.67
CA ALA A 72 16.63 17.24 11.47
C ALA A 72 16.75 18.70 11.91
N LYS A 73 17.33 18.96 13.07
CA LYS A 73 17.57 20.32 13.54
C LYS A 73 18.56 21.08 12.64
N ALA A 74 19.59 20.41 12.12
CA ALA A 74 20.58 21.01 11.21
C ALA A 74 19.97 21.36 9.84
N ALA A 75 18.93 20.64 9.39
CA ALA A 75 18.19 20.93 8.16
C ALA A 75 17.47 22.29 8.20
N LYS A 76 17.22 22.87 9.40
CA LYS A 76 16.55 24.17 9.59
C LYS A 76 15.24 24.25 8.79
N ALA A 77 14.48 23.15 8.75
CA ALA A 77 13.25 23.06 7.99
C ALA A 77 12.14 23.96 8.56
N ASP A 78 11.21 24.35 7.72
CA ASP A 78 10.03 25.12 8.09
C ASP A 78 8.90 24.22 8.55
N ILE A 79 8.94 22.93 8.18
CA ILE A 79 8.04 21.87 8.61
C ILE A 79 8.78 20.53 8.68
N TYR A 80 8.41 19.69 9.65
CA TYR A 80 8.94 18.35 9.83
C TYR A 80 7.82 17.33 9.68
N HIS A 81 8.03 16.32 8.82
CA HIS A 81 7.07 15.27 8.53
C HIS A 81 7.70 13.91 8.86
N PHE A 82 7.07 13.06 9.67
CA PHE A 82 7.65 11.79 10.09
C PHE A 82 6.66 10.62 10.02
N HIS A 83 7.18 9.42 9.76
CA HIS A 83 6.39 8.23 9.44
C HIS A 83 6.38 7.17 10.55
N ASP A 84 7.40 7.12 11.41
CA ASP A 84 7.54 6.03 12.37
C ASP A 84 7.00 6.42 13.75
N PRO A 85 6.18 5.56 14.40
CA PRO A 85 5.57 5.87 15.70
C PRO A 85 6.59 6.07 16.81
N GLU A 86 7.78 5.48 16.70
CA GLU A 86 8.87 5.69 17.65
C GLU A 86 9.38 7.13 17.68
N LEU A 87 9.22 7.86 16.57
CA LEU A 87 9.61 9.28 16.47
C LEU A 87 8.65 10.22 17.22
N LEU A 88 7.48 9.74 17.67
CA LEU A 88 6.61 10.45 18.59
C LEU A 88 7.32 10.82 19.90
N LEU A 89 8.39 10.11 20.28
CA LEU A 89 9.21 10.43 21.44
C LEU A 89 10.22 11.55 21.16
N VAL A 90 10.55 11.81 19.90
CA VAL A 90 11.58 12.77 19.46
C VAL A 90 10.97 14.09 18.99
N THR A 91 9.90 14.01 18.22
CA THR A 91 9.31 15.15 17.50
C THR A 91 8.71 16.23 18.41
N PRO A 92 8.17 15.97 19.63
CA PRO A 92 7.77 17.03 20.55
C PRO A 92 8.94 17.92 20.97
N TRP A 93 10.13 17.34 21.19
CA TRP A 93 11.35 18.09 21.50
C TRP A 93 11.85 18.90 20.30
N LEU A 94 11.76 18.32 19.10
CA LEU A 94 12.12 19.00 17.85
C LEU A 94 11.21 20.22 17.65
N ARG A 95 9.90 20.03 17.79
CA ARG A 95 8.91 21.11 17.71
C ARG A 95 9.15 22.21 18.75
N TRP A 96 9.36 21.83 20.01
CA TRP A 96 9.63 22.80 21.07
C TRP A 96 10.90 23.62 20.81
N ARG A 97 11.95 22.96 20.33
CA ARG A 97 13.25 23.63 20.07
C ARG A 97 13.27 24.49 18.82
N THR A 98 12.50 24.14 17.81
CA THR A 98 12.50 24.84 16.52
C THR A 98 11.33 25.81 16.36
N GLY A 99 10.25 25.63 17.12
CA GLY A 99 9.00 26.37 16.97
C GLY A 99 8.22 26.00 15.69
N LYS A 100 8.70 25.01 14.93
CA LYS A 100 8.16 24.65 13.60
C LYS A 100 7.09 23.55 13.69
N PRO A 101 6.10 23.53 12.77
CA PRO A 101 5.08 22.50 12.73
C PRO A 101 5.66 21.12 12.47
N THR A 102 4.96 20.10 12.99
CA THR A 102 5.28 18.69 12.80
C THR A 102 4.06 17.94 12.31
N ILE A 103 4.23 17.04 11.33
CA ILE A 103 3.20 16.14 10.79
C ILE A 103 3.58 14.71 11.17
N TYR A 104 2.63 13.96 11.69
CA TYR A 104 2.75 12.51 11.90
C TYR A 104 1.93 11.77 10.85
N ASP A 105 2.60 10.99 10.01
CA ASP A 105 1.99 10.09 9.02
C ASP A 105 1.89 8.68 9.58
N ILE A 106 0.67 8.16 9.66
CA ILE A 106 0.31 6.92 10.33
C ILE A 106 -0.08 5.89 9.30
N HIS A 107 0.71 4.82 9.21
CA HIS A 107 0.59 3.81 8.16
C HIS A 107 -0.20 2.56 8.55
N GLU A 108 -0.33 2.30 9.86
CA GLU A 108 -0.92 1.06 10.37
C GLU A 108 -1.73 1.33 11.64
N VAL A 109 -2.71 0.47 11.92
CA VAL A 109 -3.31 0.39 13.26
C VAL A 109 -2.31 -0.31 14.17
N TYR A 110 -1.35 0.45 14.73
CA TYR A 110 -0.22 -0.11 15.48
C TYR A 110 -0.61 -1.04 16.63
N PRO A 111 -1.68 -0.80 17.42
CA PRO A 111 -2.11 -1.75 18.44
C PRO A 111 -2.41 -3.15 17.88
N ASP A 112 -3.06 -3.24 16.71
CA ASP A 112 -3.36 -4.53 16.08
C ASP A 112 -2.10 -5.15 15.46
N PHE A 113 -1.25 -4.31 14.89
CA PHE A 113 0.04 -4.74 14.33
C PHE A 113 0.99 -5.31 15.41
N ILE A 114 1.00 -4.76 16.63
CA ILE A 114 1.80 -5.27 17.76
C ILE A 114 1.35 -6.67 18.19
N LYS A 115 0.05 -6.94 18.18
CA LYS A 115 -0.52 -8.25 18.60
C LYS A 115 -0.04 -9.43 17.72
N VAL A 116 0.30 -9.18 16.45
CA VAL A 116 0.72 -10.20 15.49
C VAL A 116 2.24 -10.27 15.28
N LYS A 117 3.04 -9.55 16.06
CA LYS A 117 4.51 -9.54 15.93
C LYS A 117 5.15 -10.77 16.57
N ASP A 118 5.71 -11.67 15.77
CA ASP A 118 6.31 -12.93 16.20
C ASP A 118 7.55 -12.77 17.10
N TYR A 119 8.30 -11.67 16.94
CA TYR A 119 9.47 -11.36 17.75
C TYR A 119 9.15 -10.90 19.18
N LEU A 120 7.89 -10.60 19.49
CA LEU A 120 7.45 -10.26 20.84
C LEU A 120 6.84 -11.50 21.50
N PRO A 121 7.23 -11.86 22.72
CA PRO A 121 6.55 -12.89 23.50
C PRO A 121 5.05 -12.58 23.65
N VAL A 122 4.21 -13.60 23.54
CA VAL A 122 2.73 -13.45 23.54
C VAL A 122 2.25 -12.67 24.77
N TRP A 123 2.82 -12.91 25.95
CA TRP A 123 2.46 -12.25 27.19
C TRP A 123 2.82 -10.74 27.25
N ILE A 124 3.72 -10.25 26.36
CA ILE A 124 4.05 -8.83 26.22
C ILE A 124 3.21 -8.17 25.13
N ARG A 125 2.77 -8.88 24.09
CA ARG A 125 2.06 -8.31 22.94
C ARG A 125 0.80 -7.53 23.34
N TYR A 126 -0.06 -8.15 24.14
CA TYR A 126 -1.33 -7.54 24.53
C TYR A 126 -1.17 -6.33 25.48
N PRO A 127 -0.36 -6.38 26.56
CA PRO A 127 -0.09 -5.20 27.37
C PRO A 127 0.55 -4.06 26.58
N THR A 128 1.49 -4.36 25.68
CA THR A 128 2.14 -3.35 24.84
C THR A 128 1.14 -2.73 23.86
N ALA A 129 0.32 -3.53 23.18
CA ALA A 129 -0.73 -3.05 22.30
C ALA A 129 -1.74 -2.17 23.03
N TRP A 130 -2.14 -2.56 24.25
CA TRP A 130 -3.03 -1.78 25.09
C TRP A 130 -2.41 -0.44 25.51
N ALA A 131 -1.18 -0.44 25.96
CA ALA A 131 -0.46 0.79 26.33
C ALA A 131 -0.31 1.72 25.12
N PHE A 132 0.03 1.16 23.96
CA PHE A 132 0.20 1.90 22.71
C PHE A 132 -1.11 2.52 22.22
N HIS A 133 -2.22 1.81 22.37
CA HIS A 133 -3.57 2.30 22.02
C HIS A 133 -3.91 3.65 22.70
N TRP A 134 -3.45 3.86 23.92
CA TRP A 134 -3.67 5.12 24.64
C TRP A 134 -2.55 6.13 24.44
N LEU A 135 -1.32 5.67 24.39
CA LEU A 135 -0.14 6.54 24.33
C LEU A 135 0.00 7.22 22.96
N GLU A 136 -0.24 6.50 21.87
CA GLU A 136 -0.10 7.02 20.51
C GLU A 136 -1.02 8.22 20.25
N PRO A 137 -2.36 8.17 20.50
CA PRO A 137 -3.22 9.31 20.31
C PRO A 137 -2.88 10.48 21.28
N LEU A 138 -2.35 10.18 22.46
CA LEU A 138 -1.91 11.22 23.41
C LEU A 138 -0.72 12.00 22.85
N LEU A 139 0.30 11.30 22.33
CA LEU A 139 1.49 11.92 21.75
C LEU A 139 1.19 12.57 20.38
N ALA A 140 0.27 12.01 19.62
CA ALA A 140 -0.20 12.58 18.36
C ALA A 140 -0.86 13.97 18.55
N ARG A 141 -1.50 14.24 19.69
CA ARG A 141 -2.03 15.58 20.05
C ARG A 141 -0.95 16.66 20.13
N LEU A 142 0.30 16.27 20.37
CA LEU A 142 1.44 17.19 20.42
C LEU A 142 1.91 17.61 19.03
N GLN A 143 1.47 16.92 17.98
CA GLN A 143 1.82 17.24 16.61
C GLN A 143 0.94 18.37 16.06
N SER A 144 1.35 18.97 14.94
CA SER A 144 0.63 20.08 14.30
C SER A 144 -0.42 19.58 13.30
N GLY A 145 -0.14 18.47 12.62
CA GLY A 145 -1.00 17.82 11.65
C GLY A 145 -0.85 16.31 11.70
N LEU A 146 -1.86 15.60 11.15
CA LEU A 146 -1.88 14.13 11.03
C LEU A 146 -2.20 13.72 9.61
N ILE A 147 -1.53 12.67 9.14
CA ILE A 147 -1.83 11.98 7.90
C ILE A 147 -2.14 10.52 8.23
N PHE A 148 -3.09 9.93 7.52
CA PHE A 148 -3.46 8.53 7.65
C PHE A 148 -3.34 7.84 6.30
N SER A 149 -2.88 6.58 6.26
CA SER A 149 -2.83 5.81 5.00
C SER A 149 -4.19 5.24 4.59
N ASP A 150 -5.15 5.21 5.51
CA ASP A 150 -6.56 4.89 5.27
C ASP A 150 -7.49 5.49 6.34
N ASP A 151 -8.79 5.49 6.07
CA ASP A 151 -9.78 6.11 6.95
C ASP A 151 -10.00 5.31 8.26
N GLU A 152 -9.78 4.00 8.26
CA GLU A 152 -9.90 3.17 9.46
C GLU A 152 -8.87 3.57 10.53
N ILE A 153 -7.65 3.89 10.09
CA ILE A 153 -6.62 4.44 10.99
C ILE A 153 -7.11 5.75 11.61
N GLY A 154 -7.71 6.61 10.79
CA GLY A 154 -8.22 7.93 11.22
C GLY A 154 -9.23 7.87 12.37
N LYS A 155 -10.01 6.79 12.49
CA LYS A 155 -11.03 6.61 13.54
C LYS A 155 -10.45 6.67 14.96
N ALA A 156 -9.25 6.14 15.18
CA ALA A 156 -8.57 6.19 16.48
C ALA A 156 -8.18 7.64 16.88
N PHE A 157 -8.12 8.56 15.92
CA PHE A 157 -7.66 9.93 16.10
C PHE A 157 -8.77 10.99 15.87
N GLU A 158 -10.03 10.58 15.74
CA GLU A 158 -11.17 11.49 15.47
C GLU A 158 -11.28 12.64 16.47
N LYS A 159 -11.03 12.36 17.76
CA LYS A 159 -11.11 13.33 18.87
C LYS A 159 -9.98 14.37 18.83
N ILE A 160 -8.99 14.23 17.97
CA ILE A 160 -7.90 15.20 17.84
C ILE A 160 -8.34 16.31 16.89
N LYS A 161 -8.49 17.54 17.44
CA LYS A 161 -8.86 18.74 16.67
C LYS A 161 -7.62 19.41 16.07
N LYS A 162 -6.95 18.73 15.12
CA LYS A 162 -5.81 19.24 14.35
C LYS A 162 -6.10 19.09 12.87
N PRO A 163 -5.48 19.87 11.98
CA PRO A 163 -5.47 19.59 10.56
C PRO A 163 -5.09 18.12 10.30
N LYS A 164 -5.88 17.42 9.53
CA LYS A 164 -5.66 16.00 9.23
C LYS A 164 -6.20 15.64 7.86
N THR A 165 -5.58 14.68 7.21
CA THR A 165 -5.99 14.18 5.90
C THR A 165 -5.69 12.69 5.76
N THR A 166 -6.43 12.00 4.88
CA THR A 166 -6.15 10.62 4.47
C THR A 166 -5.49 10.64 3.11
N LEU A 167 -4.33 10.00 3.01
CA LEU A 167 -3.58 9.78 1.76
C LEU A 167 -3.50 8.29 1.50
N PHE A 168 -4.42 7.79 0.69
CA PHE A 168 -4.42 6.39 0.28
C PHE A 168 -3.19 6.03 -0.55
N ASN A 169 -2.77 4.77 -0.49
CA ASN A 169 -1.66 4.26 -1.30
C ASN A 169 -2.08 3.98 -2.75
N PHE A 170 -2.74 4.94 -3.39
CA PHE A 170 -3.16 4.86 -4.78
C PHE A 170 -1.96 4.88 -5.74
N PRO A 171 -2.07 4.34 -6.96
CA PRO A 171 -1.00 4.34 -7.93
C PRO A 171 -0.58 5.75 -8.35
N ALA A 172 0.69 5.90 -8.74
CA ALA A 172 1.21 7.13 -9.28
C ALA A 172 0.60 7.45 -10.65
N LEU A 173 0.54 8.72 -11.05
CA LEU A 173 -0.09 9.14 -12.29
C LEU A 173 0.59 8.56 -13.54
N ASP A 174 1.92 8.51 -13.57
CA ASP A 174 2.68 7.90 -14.64
C ASP A 174 2.33 6.42 -14.86
N PHE A 175 2.14 5.65 -13.78
CA PHE A 175 1.67 4.27 -13.84
C PHE A 175 0.23 4.17 -14.39
N VAL A 176 -0.64 5.10 -14.01
CA VAL A 176 -2.04 5.17 -14.49
C VAL A 176 -2.07 5.53 -15.98
N ASP A 177 -1.28 6.52 -16.38
CA ASP A 177 -1.18 6.97 -17.77
C ASP A 177 -0.58 5.89 -18.67
N GLU A 178 0.42 5.16 -18.18
CA GLU A 178 0.99 4.00 -18.86
C GLU A 178 -0.06 2.89 -19.07
N GLY A 179 -0.85 2.59 -18.04
CA GLY A 179 -1.95 1.64 -18.13
C GLY A 179 -3.01 2.06 -19.14
N ALA A 180 -3.34 3.36 -19.19
CA ALA A 180 -4.32 3.91 -20.11
C ALA A 180 -3.86 3.91 -21.57
N ALA A 181 -2.59 4.22 -21.81
CA ALA A 181 -2.01 4.32 -23.16
C ALA A 181 -1.85 2.94 -23.86
N ASN A 182 -1.80 1.87 -23.08
CA ASN A 182 -1.47 0.53 -23.57
C ASN A 182 -2.66 -0.45 -23.54
N ILE A 183 -3.89 0.04 -23.60
CA ILE A 183 -5.05 -0.80 -23.84
C ILE A 183 -5.06 -1.13 -25.32
N GLU A 184 -4.50 -2.29 -25.68
CA GLU A 184 -4.62 -2.82 -27.02
C GLU A 184 -6.09 -3.22 -27.28
N GLU A 185 -6.64 -2.77 -28.42
CA GLU A 185 -7.91 -3.27 -28.95
C GLU A 185 -7.68 -4.71 -29.44
N GLY A 186 -7.87 -5.70 -28.56
CA GLY A 186 -7.70 -7.11 -28.92
C GLY A 186 -8.14 -8.04 -27.77
N GLU A 187 -8.35 -9.31 -28.11
CA GLU A 187 -8.63 -10.33 -27.09
C GLU A 187 -7.40 -10.56 -26.21
N ARG A 188 -7.53 -10.24 -24.93
CA ARG A 188 -6.52 -10.59 -23.93
C ARG A 188 -6.50 -12.10 -23.73
N LYS A 189 -5.33 -12.65 -23.40
CA LYS A 189 -5.19 -14.06 -23.07
C LYS A 189 -6.06 -14.41 -21.85
N PRO A 190 -6.70 -15.60 -21.80
CA PRO A 190 -7.54 -16.00 -20.67
C PRO A 190 -6.69 -16.30 -19.43
N VAL A 191 -6.01 -15.29 -18.92
CA VAL A 191 -5.11 -15.37 -17.78
C VAL A 191 -5.71 -14.60 -16.60
N VAL A 192 -5.81 -15.28 -15.47
CA VAL A 192 -6.17 -14.70 -14.15
C VAL A 192 -4.88 -14.34 -13.42
N LEU A 193 -4.73 -13.11 -13.01
CA LEU A 193 -3.54 -12.59 -12.32
C LEU A 193 -3.77 -12.37 -10.84
N TYR A 194 -2.88 -12.91 -10.01
CA TYR A 194 -2.67 -12.45 -8.65
C TYR A 194 -1.30 -11.75 -8.54
N LEU A 195 -1.29 -10.50 -8.08
CA LEU A 195 -0.10 -9.67 -7.96
C LEU A 195 0.25 -9.37 -6.50
N GLY A 196 1.54 -9.51 -6.13
CA GLY A 196 2.12 -9.11 -4.85
C GLY A 196 2.41 -10.26 -3.89
N GLY A 197 2.74 -9.93 -2.65
CA GLY A 197 3.10 -10.93 -1.65
C GLY A 197 1.98 -11.95 -1.39
N MET A 198 2.36 -13.20 -1.34
CA MET A 198 1.47 -14.35 -1.11
C MET A 198 1.68 -14.87 0.31
N GLU A 199 0.64 -14.74 1.13
CA GLU A 199 0.55 -15.22 2.51
C GLU A 199 -0.69 -16.12 2.61
N ARG A 200 -0.79 -16.98 3.63
CA ARG A 200 -1.98 -17.83 3.85
C ARG A 200 -3.27 -17.01 3.92
N ASN A 201 -3.23 -15.88 4.60
CA ASN A 201 -4.37 -14.97 4.73
C ASN A 201 -4.69 -14.20 3.42
N ARG A 202 -3.82 -14.30 2.41
CA ARG A 202 -4.08 -13.79 1.05
C ARG A 202 -4.83 -14.79 0.17
N GLY A 203 -5.20 -15.96 0.73
CA GLY A 203 -6.04 -16.95 0.08
C GLY A 203 -5.32 -17.87 -0.89
N THR A 204 -4.04 -18.21 -0.65
CA THR A 204 -3.26 -19.09 -1.53
C THR A 204 -3.92 -20.45 -1.76
N ALA A 205 -4.43 -21.10 -0.71
CA ALA A 205 -5.15 -22.37 -0.83
C ALA A 205 -6.52 -22.22 -1.55
N LEU A 206 -7.21 -21.11 -1.31
CA LEU A 206 -8.45 -20.78 -2.00
C LEU A 206 -8.20 -20.57 -3.51
N MET A 207 -7.10 -19.88 -3.88
CA MET A 207 -6.76 -19.67 -5.29
C MET A 207 -6.63 -21.01 -6.04
N VAL A 208 -5.91 -21.97 -5.48
CA VAL A 208 -5.73 -23.29 -6.12
C VAL A 208 -7.09 -24.01 -6.26
N THR A 209 -7.88 -24.05 -5.20
CA THR A 209 -9.18 -24.75 -5.22
C THR A 209 -10.19 -24.06 -6.13
N ALA A 210 -10.26 -22.73 -6.14
CA ALA A 210 -11.15 -22.00 -7.02
C ALA A 210 -10.73 -22.11 -8.49
N PHE A 211 -9.41 -22.06 -8.75
CA PHE A 211 -8.88 -22.18 -10.10
C PHE A 211 -9.06 -23.58 -10.68
N SER A 212 -8.97 -24.65 -9.89
CA SER A 212 -9.29 -26.01 -10.37
C SER A 212 -10.74 -26.11 -10.85
N ARG A 213 -11.70 -25.52 -10.11
CA ARG A 213 -13.10 -25.45 -10.53
C ARG A 213 -13.35 -24.59 -11.77
N LEU A 214 -12.56 -23.52 -11.93
CA LEU A 214 -12.60 -22.71 -13.15
C LEU A 214 -12.16 -23.52 -14.37
N LEU A 215 -11.08 -24.31 -14.26
CA LEU A 215 -10.56 -25.13 -15.35
C LEU A 215 -11.54 -26.22 -15.83
N GLU A 216 -12.41 -26.75 -14.95
CA GLU A 216 -13.49 -27.67 -15.33
C GLU A 216 -14.44 -27.03 -16.36
N LYS A 217 -14.70 -25.72 -16.24
CA LYS A 217 -15.59 -24.96 -17.14
C LYS A 217 -14.85 -24.26 -18.27
N TYR A 218 -13.62 -23.85 -18.04
CA TYR A 218 -12.80 -23.08 -18.98
C TYR A 218 -11.37 -23.63 -19.06
N PRO A 219 -11.11 -24.72 -19.77
CA PRO A 219 -9.79 -25.41 -19.80
C PRO A 219 -8.65 -24.57 -20.38
N ALA A 220 -8.96 -23.52 -21.15
CA ALA A 220 -7.96 -22.60 -21.68
C ALA A 220 -7.41 -21.60 -20.67
N ALA A 221 -8.04 -21.46 -19.48
CA ALA A 221 -7.62 -20.52 -18.46
C ALA A 221 -6.19 -20.81 -17.96
N ARG A 222 -5.47 -19.75 -17.57
CA ARG A 222 -4.16 -19.83 -16.91
C ARG A 222 -4.18 -18.98 -15.65
N LEU A 223 -3.48 -19.43 -14.62
CA LEU A 223 -3.28 -18.69 -13.37
C LEU A 223 -1.85 -18.19 -13.33
N LEU A 224 -1.69 -16.88 -13.20
CA LEU A 224 -0.38 -16.22 -13.08
C LEU A 224 -0.24 -15.63 -11.67
N LEU A 225 0.73 -16.14 -10.90
CA LEU A 225 1.05 -15.70 -9.56
C LEU A 225 2.37 -14.90 -9.61
N VAL A 226 2.25 -13.57 -9.55
CA VAL A 226 3.39 -12.65 -9.61
C VAL A 226 3.69 -12.11 -8.22
N GLY A 227 4.80 -12.55 -7.61
CA GLY A 227 5.21 -12.12 -6.29
C GLY A 227 5.94 -13.19 -5.49
N HIS A 228 6.29 -12.87 -4.27
CA HIS A 228 7.00 -13.79 -3.38
C HIS A 228 6.07 -14.37 -2.31
N PHE A 229 6.39 -15.58 -1.86
CA PHE A 229 5.67 -16.24 -0.79
C PHE A 229 6.25 -15.91 0.59
N MET A 230 5.39 -15.77 1.58
CA MET A 230 5.74 -15.61 3.00
C MET A 230 4.84 -16.49 3.88
N PRO A 231 5.41 -17.47 4.59
CA PRO A 231 6.82 -17.87 4.54
C PRO A 231 7.20 -18.53 3.21
N PRO A 232 8.49 -18.65 2.86
CA PRO A 232 8.94 -19.23 1.56
C PRO A 232 8.41 -20.65 1.30
N GLU A 233 8.25 -21.46 2.34
CA GLU A 233 7.74 -22.84 2.26
C GLU A 233 6.31 -22.91 1.71
N LEU A 234 5.57 -21.80 1.78
CA LEU A 234 4.21 -21.73 1.25
C LEU A 234 4.17 -21.88 -0.29
N GLU A 235 5.25 -21.55 -0.99
CA GLU A 235 5.35 -21.79 -2.44
C GLU A 235 5.28 -23.29 -2.76
N GLU A 236 6.02 -24.10 -2.01
CA GLU A 236 6.01 -25.54 -2.19
C GLU A 236 4.64 -26.16 -1.89
N GLU A 237 3.94 -25.67 -0.84
CA GLU A 237 2.58 -26.10 -0.54
C GLU A 237 1.62 -25.78 -1.69
N VAL A 238 1.71 -24.58 -2.27
CA VAL A 238 0.87 -24.19 -3.42
C VAL A 238 1.18 -25.04 -4.65
N ARG A 239 2.44 -25.39 -4.91
CA ARG A 239 2.82 -26.28 -6.00
C ARG A 239 2.29 -27.71 -5.79
N GLN A 240 2.39 -28.25 -4.57
CA GLN A 240 1.85 -29.55 -4.22
C GLN A 240 0.34 -29.60 -4.34
N ASP A 241 -0.36 -28.55 -3.89
CA ASP A 241 -1.81 -28.41 -4.06
C ASP A 241 -2.18 -28.34 -5.54
N ALA A 242 -1.42 -27.61 -6.38
CA ALA A 242 -1.66 -27.55 -7.82
C ALA A 242 -1.50 -28.94 -8.50
N VAL A 243 -0.50 -29.69 -8.14
CA VAL A 243 -0.33 -31.10 -8.60
C VAL A 243 -1.50 -31.97 -8.13
N LYS A 244 -1.88 -31.89 -6.85
CA LYS A 244 -3.01 -32.65 -6.29
C LYS A 244 -4.32 -32.39 -7.00
N TRP A 245 -4.55 -31.17 -7.48
CA TRP A 245 -5.74 -30.76 -8.22
C TRP A 245 -5.57 -30.89 -9.76
N GLU A 246 -4.43 -31.45 -10.22
CA GLU A 246 -4.10 -31.65 -11.64
C GLU A 246 -4.15 -30.35 -12.48
N ILE A 247 -3.74 -29.22 -11.86
CA ILE A 247 -3.73 -27.89 -12.50
C ILE A 247 -2.34 -27.27 -12.62
N ASP A 248 -1.29 -27.99 -12.25
CA ASP A 248 0.10 -27.51 -12.24
C ASP A 248 0.57 -26.96 -13.58
N SER A 249 0.15 -27.60 -14.69
CA SER A 249 0.46 -27.15 -16.06
C SER A 249 -0.21 -25.81 -16.44
N ALA A 250 -1.24 -25.40 -15.71
CA ALA A 250 -1.99 -24.16 -15.93
C ALA A 250 -1.61 -23.03 -14.94
N VAL A 251 -0.71 -23.30 -13.99
CA VAL A 251 -0.26 -22.33 -12.97
C VAL A 251 1.17 -21.89 -13.23
N THR A 252 1.39 -20.60 -13.34
CA THR A 252 2.73 -19.99 -13.47
C THR A 252 3.05 -19.16 -12.22
N ILE A 253 4.22 -19.39 -11.63
CA ILE A 253 4.74 -18.64 -10.47
C ILE A 253 6.03 -17.96 -10.91
N THR A 254 6.07 -16.62 -10.85
CA THR A 254 7.25 -15.85 -11.29
C THR A 254 8.26 -15.56 -10.18
N GLY A 255 7.83 -15.64 -8.91
CA GLY A 255 8.58 -15.05 -7.82
C GLY A 255 8.49 -13.51 -7.82
N ARG A 256 9.38 -12.86 -7.08
CA ARG A 256 9.40 -11.39 -6.97
C ARG A 256 9.89 -10.76 -8.27
N VAL A 257 9.12 -9.83 -8.81
CA VAL A 257 9.50 -8.99 -9.96
C VAL A 257 9.70 -7.54 -9.54
N PRO A 258 10.57 -6.77 -10.21
CA PRO A 258 10.68 -5.32 -10.03
C PRO A 258 9.35 -4.61 -10.34
N PHE A 259 9.09 -3.51 -9.64
CA PHE A 259 7.83 -2.75 -9.82
C PHE A 259 7.70 -2.23 -11.26
N GLU A 260 8.78 -1.82 -11.87
CA GLU A 260 8.85 -1.28 -13.24
C GLU A 260 8.44 -2.31 -14.31
N GLN A 261 8.48 -3.60 -13.99
CA GLN A 261 8.09 -4.69 -14.89
C GLN A 261 6.64 -5.13 -14.71
N ILE A 262 5.94 -4.67 -13.68
CA ILE A 262 4.56 -5.10 -13.37
C ILE A 262 3.61 -4.78 -14.53
N GLY A 263 3.81 -3.65 -15.20
CA GLY A 263 3.02 -3.24 -16.36
C GLY A 263 3.00 -4.27 -17.50
N GLU A 264 4.10 -4.98 -17.74
CA GLU A 264 4.19 -6.02 -18.76
C GLU A 264 3.21 -7.17 -18.48
N TYR A 265 3.13 -7.60 -17.21
CA TYR A 265 2.18 -8.66 -16.79
C TYR A 265 0.72 -8.19 -16.86
N LEU A 266 0.46 -6.95 -16.48
CA LEU A 266 -0.90 -6.39 -16.46
C LEU A 266 -1.51 -6.23 -17.85
N ARG A 267 -0.68 -6.02 -18.89
CA ARG A 267 -1.15 -5.88 -20.28
C ARG A 267 -1.63 -7.21 -20.88
N GLU A 268 -1.03 -8.32 -20.48
CA GLU A 268 -1.27 -9.62 -21.12
C GLU A 268 -2.43 -10.43 -20.53
N VAL A 269 -2.99 -10.00 -19.39
CA VAL A 269 -3.97 -10.78 -18.61
C VAL A 269 -5.38 -10.23 -18.76
N SER A 270 -6.39 -11.07 -18.52
CA SER A 270 -7.80 -10.71 -18.66
C SER A 270 -8.45 -10.26 -17.36
N VAL A 271 -8.02 -10.80 -16.21
CA VAL A 271 -8.69 -10.58 -14.92
C VAL A 271 -7.69 -10.40 -13.79
N GLY A 272 -7.86 -9.36 -12.99
CA GLY A 272 -7.17 -9.20 -11.70
C GLY A 272 -7.91 -9.88 -10.55
N TRP A 273 -7.19 -10.58 -9.68
CA TRP A 273 -7.79 -11.34 -8.58
C TRP A 273 -7.28 -10.88 -7.21
N VAL A 274 -8.21 -10.60 -6.29
CA VAL A 274 -7.96 -10.28 -4.88
C VAL A 274 -8.69 -11.31 -4.02
N SER A 275 -8.01 -12.38 -3.63
CA SER A 275 -8.56 -13.56 -2.94
C SER A 275 -8.38 -13.53 -1.42
N TRP A 276 -8.27 -12.33 -0.84
CA TRP A 276 -7.95 -12.17 0.58
C TRP A 276 -8.98 -12.80 1.51
N GLN A 277 -8.49 -13.46 2.58
CA GLN A 277 -9.35 -14.11 3.56
C GLN A 277 -9.93 -13.11 4.57
N PRO A 278 -11.11 -13.38 5.16
CA PRO A 278 -11.81 -12.46 6.08
C PRO A 278 -11.19 -12.48 7.48
N VAL A 279 -9.94 -12.02 7.56
CA VAL A 279 -9.22 -11.85 8.84
C VAL A 279 -9.17 -10.36 9.24
N PRO A 280 -9.07 -10.01 10.52
CA PRO A 280 -9.14 -8.62 10.99
C PRO A 280 -8.16 -7.66 10.28
N LYS A 281 -6.99 -8.14 9.88
CA LYS A 281 -5.99 -7.37 9.11
C LYS A 281 -6.53 -7.01 7.72
N ASN A 282 -7.11 -7.97 7.01
CA ASN A 282 -7.58 -7.80 5.64
C ASN A 282 -8.90 -7.00 5.57
N GLU A 283 -9.71 -7.05 6.62
CA GLU A 283 -10.91 -6.21 6.73
C GLU A 283 -10.57 -4.70 6.86
N LYS A 284 -9.36 -4.37 7.30
CA LYS A 284 -8.93 -2.99 7.52
C LYS A 284 -7.97 -2.49 6.44
N ASN A 285 -7.11 -3.36 5.90
CA ASN A 285 -6.07 -2.97 4.96
C ASN A 285 -6.59 -3.01 3.51
N ILE A 286 -6.45 -1.91 2.80
CA ILE A 286 -6.86 -1.78 1.40
C ILE A 286 -5.82 -2.46 0.49
N PRO A 287 -6.21 -3.40 -0.40
CA PRO A 287 -5.30 -4.04 -1.33
C PRO A 287 -4.92 -3.09 -2.48
N THR A 288 -3.70 -2.58 -2.50
CA THR A 288 -3.21 -1.65 -3.53
C THR A 288 -3.29 -2.22 -4.96
N LYS A 289 -3.09 -3.54 -5.09
CA LYS A 289 -3.23 -4.27 -6.39
C LYS A 289 -4.58 -4.08 -7.06
N LEU A 290 -5.64 -3.83 -6.30
CA LEU A 290 -6.96 -3.50 -6.82
C LEU A 290 -6.91 -2.32 -7.79
N PHE A 291 -6.20 -1.27 -7.40
CA PHE A 291 -6.05 -0.06 -8.22
C PHE A 291 -5.03 -0.25 -9.34
N GLU A 292 -4.03 -1.11 -9.15
CA GLU A 292 -3.08 -1.50 -10.21
C GLU A 292 -3.79 -2.27 -11.33
N TYR A 293 -4.68 -3.20 -10.99
CA TYR A 293 -5.54 -3.88 -11.97
C TYR A 293 -6.45 -2.89 -12.71
N MET A 294 -7.16 -2.06 -11.98
CA MET A 294 -8.06 -1.06 -12.56
C MET A 294 -7.32 -0.05 -13.46
N ALA A 295 -6.09 0.37 -13.10
CA ALA A 295 -5.29 1.28 -13.91
C ALA A 295 -5.02 0.73 -15.32
N TYR A 296 -4.88 -0.59 -15.44
CA TYR A 296 -4.69 -1.29 -16.72
C TYR A 296 -5.99 -1.79 -17.35
N GLY A 297 -7.14 -1.29 -16.91
CA GLY A 297 -8.44 -1.64 -17.45
C GLY A 297 -8.80 -3.12 -17.25
N LEU A 298 -8.31 -3.76 -16.20
CA LEU A 298 -8.67 -5.13 -15.84
C LEU A 298 -9.92 -5.13 -14.97
N PRO A 299 -10.93 -5.95 -15.30
CA PRO A 299 -11.99 -6.25 -14.34
C PRO A 299 -11.41 -7.00 -13.15
N VAL A 300 -11.98 -6.77 -11.96
CA VAL A 300 -11.47 -7.37 -10.73
C VAL A 300 -12.47 -8.32 -10.12
N VAL A 301 -12.02 -9.54 -9.77
CA VAL A 301 -12.73 -10.40 -8.84
C VAL A 301 -12.09 -10.24 -7.46
N SER A 302 -12.85 -9.81 -6.48
CA SER A 302 -12.35 -9.54 -5.12
C SER A 302 -13.19 -10.22 -4.07
N SER A 303 -12.53 -10.70 -3.03
CA SER A 303 -13.20 -11.07 -1.79
C SER A 303 -14.03 -9.88 -1.26
N ASP A 304 -15.25 -10.14 -0.81
CA ASP A 304 -16.14 -9.15 -0.22
C ASP A 304 -15.72 -8.84 1.21
N LEU A 305 -14.84 -7.84 1.36
CA LEU A 305 -14.29 -7.39 2.64
C LEU A 305 -14.63 -5.91 2.86
N ALA A 306 -14.68 -5.47 4.12
CA ALA A 306 -14.92 -4.07 4.45
C ALA A 306 -13.89 -3.13 3.77
N SER A 307 -12.66 -3.62 3.55
CA SER A 307 -11.58 -2.87 2.88
C SER A 307 -11.72 -2.75 1.36
N THR A 308 -12.51 -3.64 0.70
CA THR A 308 -12.66 -3.65 -0.77
C THR A 308 -14.01 -3.08 -1.23
N ARG A 309 -15.06 -3.20 -0.40
CA ARG A 309 -16.41 -2.69 -0.70
C ARG A 309 -16.48 -1.21 -1.12
N PRO A 310 -15.71 -0.28 -0.56
CA PRO A 310 -15.78 1.12 -0.97
C PRO A 310 -15.34 1.38 -2.41
N PHE A 311 -14.54 0.47 -2.99
CA PHE A 311 -13.88 0.67 -4.29
C PHE A 311 -14.47 -0.19 -5.41
N ILE A 312 -15.18 -1.26 -5.07
CA ILE A 312 -15.82 -2.16 -6.04
C ILE A 312 -17.33 -2.04 -5.94
N LYS A 313 -17.93 -1.62 -7.03
CA LYS A 313 -19.37 -1.70 -7.24
C LYS A 313 -19.65 -3.01 -7.99
N ASN A 314 -20.28 -3.96 -7.28
CA ASN A 314 -20.50 -5.31 -7.77
C ASN A 314 -21.27 -5.32 -9.10
N GLY A 315 -20.68 -5.93 -10.14
CA GLY A 315 -21.22 -5.96 -11.49
C GLY A 315 -20.95 -4.71 -12.34
N GLU A 316 -20.38 -3.61 -11.80
CA GLU A 316 -20.06 -2.41 -12.56
C GLU A 316 -18.57 -2.34 -12.94
N ASN A 317 -17.67 -2.39 -11.96
CA ASN A 317 -16.21 -2.31 -12.16
C ASN A 317 -15.46 -3.53 -11.63
N GLY A 318 -16.16 -4.57 -11.18
CA GLY A 318 -15.64 -5.81 -10.66
C GLY A 318 -16.73 -6.66 -10.01
N PHE A 319 -16.34 -7.81 -9.50
CA PHE A 319 -17.20 -8.66 -8.69
C PHE A 319 -16.70 -8.76 -7.25
N LEU A 320 -17.63 -8.58 -6.29
CA LEU A 320 -17.42 -8.90 -4.88
C LEU A 320 -18.01 -10.29 -4.62
N VAL A 321 -17.20 -11.20 -4.12
CA VAL A 321 -17.58 -12.59 -3.86
C VAL A 321 -17.26 -13.00 -2.43
N THR A 322 -18.02 -13.97 -1.90
CA THR A 322 -17.79 -14.49 -0.54
C THR A 322 -16.34 -14.93 -0.37
N ALA A 323 -15.63 -14.37 0.60
CA ALA A 323 -14.18 -14.42 0.71
C ALA A 323 -13.59 -15.82 0.90
N ASP A 324 -14.33 -16.74 1.52
CA ASP A 324 -13.94 -18.12 1.83
C ASP A 324 -14.66 -19.16 0.96
N ASP A 325 -15.37 -18.73 -0.11
CA ASP A 325 -16.06 -19.62 -1.03
C ASP A 325 -15.33 -19.78 -2.38
N PRO A 326 -14.59 -20.89 -2.59
CA PRO A 326 -13.90 -21.15 -3.86
C PRO A 326 -14.85 -21.25 -5.07
N ALA A 327 -16.11 -21.69 -4.86
CA ALA A 327 -17.08 -21.81 -5.94
C ALA A 327 -17.55 -20.42 -6.42
N ALA A 328 -17.80 -19.50 -5.48
CA ALA A 328 -18.16 -18.12 -5.83
C ALA A 328 -17.04 -17.40 -6.58
N HIS A 329 -15.78 -17.58 -6.18
CA HIS A 329 -14.63 -17.05 -6.91
C HIS A 329 -14.51 -17.65 -8.31
N ALA A 330 -14.61 -18.98 -8.44
CA ALA A 330 -14.54 -19.67 -9.75
C ALA A 330 -15.64 -19.20 -10.69
N GLU A 331 -16.88 -19.05 -10.21
CA GLU A 331 -18.02 -18.59 -11.02
C GLU A 331 -17.83 -17.14 -11.51
N ALA A 332 -17.33 -16.24 -10.65
CA ALA A 332 -17.08 -14.86 -11.05
C ALA A 332 -15.94 -14.75 -12.08
N LEU A 333 -14.88 -15.54 -11.91
CA LEU A 333 -13.78 -15.63 -12.87
C LEU A 333 -14.26 -16.21 -14.22
N PHE A 334 -15.08 -17.27 -14.18
CA PHE A 334 -15.68 -17.87 -15.38
C PHE A 334 -16.50 -16.85 -16.17
N LYS A 335 -17.40 -16.10 -15.50
CA LYS A 335 -18.23 -15.08 -16.15
C LYS A 335 -17.40 -14.05 -16.93
N LEU A 336 -16.26 -13.61 -16.37
CA LEU A 336 -15.40 -12.63 -17.01
C LEU A 336 -14.63 -13.23 -18.20
N LEU A 337 -14.18 -14.48 -18.11
CA LEU A 337 -13.47 -15.14 -19.20
C LEU A 337 -14.40 -15.59 -20.33
N ASP A 338 -15.64 -15.96 -20.00
CA ASP A 338 -16.65 -16.41 -20.96
C ASP A 338 -17.31 -15.24 -21.71
N ASN A 339 -17.26 -14.03 -21.15
CA ASN A 339 -17.81 -12.82 -21.77
C ASN A 339 -16.76 -11.69 -21.82
N PRO A 340 -15.78 -11.75 -22.73
CA PRO A 340 -14.67 -10.81 -22.78
C PRO A 340 -15.09 -9.37 -23.09
N VAL A 341 -16.19 -9.17 -23.82
CA VAL A 341 -16.71 -7.82 -24.13
C VAL A 341 -17.20 -7.12 -22.83
N GLU A 342 -18.03 -7.80 -22.06
CA GLU A 342 -18.52 -7.26 -20.78
C GLU A 342 -17.37 -7.07 -19.77
N ALA A 343 -16.42 -8.01 -19.74
CA ALA A 343 -15.22 -7.92 -18.93
C ALA A 343 -14.39 -6.68 -19.27
N GLN A 344 -14.21 -6.39 -20.56
CA GLN A 344 -13.50 -5.19 -21.02
C GLN A 344 -14.23 -3.90 -20.62
N GLU A 345 -15.55 -3.83 -20.80
CA GLU A 345 -16.34 -2.69 -20.37
C GLU A 345 -16.27 -2.47 -18.85
N MET A 346 -16.33 -3.56 -18.07
CA MET A 346 -16.19 -3.53 -16.61
C MET A 346 -14.80 -2.99 -16.20
N GLY A 347 -13.74 -3.50 -16.84
CA GLY A 347 -12.37 -3.02 -16.64
C GLY A 347 -12.21 -1.53 -16.99
N PHE A 348 -12.79 -1.09 -18.10
CA PHE A 348 -12.76 0.31 -18.51
C PHE A 348 -13.47 1.24 -17.50
N ARG A 349 -14.59 0.81 -16.91
CA ARG A 349 -15.24 1.57 -15.83
C ARG A 349 -14.34 1.68 -14.60
N GLY A 350 -13.65 0.60 -14.22
CA GLY A 350 -12.63 0.62 -13.16
C GLY A 350 -11.48 1.57 -13.44
N GLN A 351 -10.97 1.56 -14.69
CA GLN A 351 -9.89 2.45 -15.12
C GLN A 351 -10.26 3.94 -15.00
N LYS A 352 -11.47 4.30 -15.42
CA LYS A 352 -11.97 5.69 -15.27
C LYS A 352 -12.00 6.15 -13.82
N LEU A 353 -12.35 5.25 -12.88
CA LEU A 353 -12.33 5.59 -11.45
C LEU A 353 -10.89 5.85 -10.98
N VAL A 354 -9.91 5.06 -11.41
CA VAL A 354 -8.51 5.30 -11.06
C VAL A 354 -7.99 6.58 -11.68
N GLN A 355 -8.28 6.84 -12.96
CA GLN A 355 -7.86 8.09 -13.62
C GLN A 355 -8.41 9.34 -12.93
N ASN A 356 -9.65 9.29 -12.44
CA ASN A 356 -10.34 10.48 -11.92
C ASN A 356 -10.25 10.63 -10.39
N GLU A 357 -10.17 9.51 -9.63
CA GLU A 357 -10.35 9.52 -8.18
C GLU A 357 -9.28 8.75 -7.41
N TYR A 358 -8.90 7.53 -7.88
CA TYR A 358 -8.06 6.60 -7.11
C TYR A 358 -6.61 6.64 -7.58
N ASN A 359 -6.04 7.83 -7.72
CA ASN A 359 -4.66 8.05 -8.14
C ASN A 359 -3.92 8.96 -7.16
N TRP A 360 -2.58 8.93 -7.26
CA TRP A 360 -1.74 9.73 -6.37
C TRP A 360 -1.89 11.25 -6.63
N GLY A 361 -2.28 11.70 -7.82
CA GLY A 361 -2.52 13.11 -8.10
C GLY A 361 -3.58 13.73 -7.20
N GLU A 362 -4.66 12.99 -6.90
CA GLU A 362 -5.67 13.41 -5.94
C GLU A 362 -5.15 13.42 -4.49
N MET A 363 -4.28 12.48 -4.15
CA MET A 363 -3.63 12.44 -2.83
C MET A 363 -2.59 13.56 -2.69
N GLU A 364 -1.87 13.88 -3.76
CA GLU A 364 -0.94 15.02 -3.81
C GLU A 364 -1.64 16.34 -3.50
N LYS A 365 -2.81 16.59 -4.08
CA LYS A 365 -3.63 17.79 -3.77
C LYS A 365 -3.98 17.86 -2.27
N ARG A 366 -4.35 16.73 -1.66
CA ARG A 366 -4.64 16.67 -0.23
C ARG A 366 -3.40 16.92 0.63
N LEU A 367 -2.24 16.35 0.23
CA LEU A 367 -0.96 16.56 0.89
C LEU A 367 -0.60 18.05 0.90
N LEU A 368 -0.64 18.68 -0.28
CA LEU A 368 -0.31 20.11 -0.45
C LEU A 368 -1.25 21.01 0.36
N SER A 369 -2.54 20.73 0.33
CA SER A 369 -3.53 21.50 1.12
C SER A 369 -3.26 21.42 2.63
N LEU A 370 -2.81 20.26 3.15
CA LEU A 370 -2.40 20.15 4.54
C LEU A 370 -1.15 20.99 4.83
N TYR A 371 -0.17 20.98 3.93
CA TYR A 371 1.05 21.79 4.07
C TYR A 371 0.75 23.27 4.04
N GLU A 372 -0.07 23.75 3.12
CA GLU A 372 -0.56 25.15 3.05
C GLU A 372 -1.25 25.57 4.35
N THR A 373 -2.10 24.70 4.90
CA THR A 373 -2.78 24.95 6.19
C THR A 373 -1.79 25.13 7.34
N LEU A 374 -0.68 24.40 7.32
CA LEU A 374 0.33 24.42 8.39
C LEU A 374 1.43 25.47 8.17
N LEU A 375 1.54 26.03 6.96
CA LEU A 375 2.55 27.01 6.55
C LEU A 375 1.90 28.26 5.91
N PRO A 376 0.94 28.93 6.59
CA PRO A 376 0.11 29.98 5.97
C PRO A 376 0.85 31.26 5.57
N ASN A 377 2.15 31.40 5.85
CA ASN A 377 2.92 32.65 5.66
C ASN A 377 4.26 32.43 4.93
N ILE A 378 4.38 31.40 4.12
CA ILE A 378 5.63 31.17 3.34
C ILE A 378 5.29 31.36 1.86
N ASP A 379 5.49 32.60 1.35
CA ASP A 379 5.53 32.94 -0.07
C ASP A 379 6.85 32.46 -0.73
#